data_18660c555318b9d76bbeb403b5296ad3
#
_entry.id   18660c555318b9d76bbeb403b5296ad3
#
_cell.length_a   1.000
_cell.length_b   1.000
_cell.length_c   1.000
_cell.angle_alpha   90.00
_cell.angle_beta   90.00
_cell.angle_gamma   90.00
#
_symmetry.space_group_name_H-M   'P 1'
#
loop_
_entity.id
_entity.type
_entity.pdbx_description
1 polymer ?
#
loop_
_entity_poly.entity_id
_entity_poly.type
_entity_poly.pdbx_seq_one_letter_code
_entity_poly.pdbx_strand_id
1 'polypeptide(L)'
;MLPTRIYSKCKNPERGIIGHPFNPVYLLPAVEIVPGKRTSKKNLNLAKKFYKSISMNPIMVKHELPGYLSDRLQEALWREGLHIINEGYATTEELDRAIEDGPGLRWSLMGTFLTFHLAGGKTGMKHMLEQFGPALKLPWTKLKAPKLSKKLSSRPVSYTHLTLPTTPYV
;
A
#
# COMPACT_ATOMS: atom_id res chain seq x y z
N MET A 1 2.08 15.01 -2.90
CA MET A 1 1.62 16.33 -2.40
C MET A 1 0.16 16.22 -1.99
N LEU A 2 -0.28 16.93 -0.92
CA LEU A 2 -1.66 16.83 -0.45
C LEU A 2 -2.65 17.61 -1.36
N PRO A 3 -3.88 17.07 -1.58
CA PRO A 3 -4.91 17.70 -2.40
C PRO A 3 -5.20 19.16 -2.04
N THR A 4 -5.31 19.48 -0.75
CA THR A 4 -5.52 20.86 -0.28
C THR A 4 -4.48 21.82 -0.81
N ARG A 5 -3.20 21.40 -0.86
CA ARG A 5 -2.11 22.23 -1.40
C ARG A 5 -2.18 22.34 -2.91
N ILE A 6 -2.47 21.24 -3.62
CA ILE A 6 -2.59 21.22 -5.09
C ILE A 6 -3.68 22.18 -5.55
N TYR A 7 -4.85 22.12 -4.92
CA TYR A 7 -6.02 22.89 -5.34
C TYR A 7 -6.19 24.23 -4.61
N SER A 8 -5.19 24.65 -3.82
CA SER A 8 -5.28 25.89 -3.01
C SER A 8 -5.58 27.15 -3.81
N LYS A 9 -5.06 27.24 -5.02
CA LYS A 9 -5.21 28.39 -5.93
C LYS A 9 -6.26 28.19 -7.02
N CYS A 10 -6.98 27.06 -7.02
CA CYS A 10 -8.02 26.80 -8.00
C CYS A 10 -9.27 27.64 -7.72
N LYS A 11 -9.96 28.08 -8.78
CA LYS A 11 -11.21 28.84 -8.69
C LYS A 11 -12.31 28.07 -7.96
N ASN A 12 -12.38 26.75 -8.16
CA ASN A 12 -13.39 25.86 -7.59
C ASN A 12 -12.71 24.68 -6.85
N PRO A 13 -12.04 24.93 -5.72
CA PRO A 13 -11.27 23.90 -5.02
C PRO A 13 -12.15 22.82 -4.37
N GLU A 14 -13.44 23.08 -4.19
CA GLU A 14 -14.43 22.08 -3.75
C GLU A 14 -14.65 20.94 -4.77
N ARG A 15 -14.21 21.15 -6.03
CA ARG A 15 -14.21 20.14 -7.09
C ARG A 15 -12.91 19.35 -7.18
N GLY A 16 -11.85 19.80 -6.48
CA GLY A 16 -10.54 19.16 -6.49
C GLY A 16 -10.54 17.86 -5.71
N ILE A 17 -10.15 16.77 -6.36
CA ILE A 17 -10.07 15.42 -5.80
C ILE A 17 -8.84 14.75 -6.38
N ILE A 18 -8.13 13.94 -5.58
CA ILE A 18 -7.13 13.02 -6.11
C ILE A 18 -7.82 11.67 -6.33
N GLY A 19 -7.72 11.14 -7.54
CA GLY A 19 -7.93 9.75 -7.84
C GLY A 19 -6.55 9.10 -8.00
N HIS A 20 -6.18 8.23 -7.09
CA HIS A 20 -4.87 7.57 -7.05
C HIS A 20 -5.02 6.09 -7.42
N PRO A 21 -4.83 5.70 -8.69
CA PRO A 21 -4.85 4.31 -9.11
C PRO A 21 -3.53 3.62 -8.82
N PHE A 22 -3.52 2.30 -8.90
CA PHE A 22 -2.32 1.47 -8.76
C PHE A 22 -1.79 1.04 -10.11
N ASN A 23 -0.47 1.02 -10.22
CA ASN A 23 0.19 0.54 -11.43
C ASN A 23 0.44 -0.99 -11.32
N PRO A 24 0.14 -1.79 -12.35
CA PRO A 24 -0.44 -1.42 -13.64
C PRO A 24 -1.97 -1.22 -13.57
N VAL A 25 -2.43 -0.04 -14.00
CA VAL A 25 -3.84 0.41 -13.85
C VAL A 25 -4.84 -0.51 -14.55
N TYR A 26 -4.44 -1.17 -15.63
CA TYR A 26 -5.28 -2.09 -16.40
C TYR A 26 -5.45 -3.47 -15.73
N LEU A 27 -4.64 -3.79 -14.72
CA LEU A 27 -4.75 -5.03 -13.94
C LEU A 27 -5.30 -4.80 -12.54
N LEU A 28 -4.92 -3.69 -11.90
CA LEU A 28 -5.26 -3.39 -10.51
C LEU A 28 -6.47 -2.44 -10.46
N PRO A 29 -7.66 -2.91 -10.06
CA PRO A 29 -8.87 -2.11 -10.11
C PRO A 29 -8.98 -1.08 -8.98
N ALA A 30 -8.10 -1.11 -7.99
CA ALA A 30 -8.16 -0.21 -6.85
C ALA A 30 -7.84 1.23 -7.25
N VAL A 31 -8.63 2.19 -6.76
CA VAL A 31 -8.37 3.63 -6.87
C VAL A 31 -8.71 4.32 -5.55
N GLU A 32 -7.76 5.01 -4.95
CA GLU A 32 -8.01 5.80 -3.75
C GLU A 32 -8.59 7.17 -4.14
N ILE A 33 -9.75 7.50 -3.58
CA ILE A 33 -10.38 8.82 -3.74
C ILE A 33 -10.06 9.66 -2.52
N VAL A 34 -9.14 10.61 -2.68
CA VAL A 34 -8.60 11.41 -1.58
C VAL A 34 -9.14 12.84 -1.65
N PRO A 35 -9.93 13.28 -0.65
CA PRO A 35 -10.42 14.64 -0.58
C PRO A 35 -9.33 15.62 -0.13
N GLY A 36 -9.41 16.87 -0.59
CA GLY A 36 -8.81 17.99 0.11
C GLY A 36 -9.79 18.56 1.16
N LYS A 37 -9.33 19.46 2.02
CA LYS A 37 -10.15 20.09 3.08
C LYS A 37 -11.42 20.79 2.55
N ARG A 38 -11.38 21.28 1.32
CA ARG A 38 -12.48 22.01 0.67
C ARG A 38 -13.34 21.15 -0.25
N THR A 39 -12.95 19.88 -0.50
CA THR A 39 -13.67 18.99 -1.41
C THR A 39 -15.10 18.73 -0.91
N SER A 40 -16.09 18.94 -1.77
CA SER A 40 -17.49 18.73 -1.42
C SER A 40 -17.89 17.25 -1.45
N LYS A 41 -18.84 16.87 -0.58
CA LYS A 41 -19.43 15.51 -0.56
C LYS A 41 -20.06 15.14 -1.92
N LYS A 42 -20.67 16.13 -2.61
CA LYS A 42 -21.25 15.96 -3.95
C LYS A 42 -20.19 15.48 -4.94
N ASN A 43 -19.04 16.14 -4.97
CA ASN A 43 -17.95 15.81 -5.90
C ASN A 43 -17.27 14.48 -5.55
N LEU A 44 -17.12 14.15 -4.25
CA LEU A 44 -16.66 12.83 -3.82
C LEU A 44 -17.57 11.71 -4.33
N ASN A 45 -18.90 11.89 -4.19
CA ASN A 45 -19.86 10.91 -4.67
C ASN A 45 -19.84 10.79 -6.21
N LEU A 46 -19.64 11.90 -6.90
CA LEU A 46 -19.49 11.89 -8.36
C LEU A 46 -18.25 11.11 -8.80
N ALA A 47 -17.10 11.36 -8.16
CA ALA A 47 -15.87 10.61 -8.43
C ALA A 47 -16.04 9.12 -8.16
N LYS A 48 -16.67 8.75 -7.03
CA LYS A 48 -16.98 7.35 -6.71
C LYS A 48 -17.82 6.68 -7.79
N LYS A 49 -18.88 7.37 -8.28
CA LYS A 49 -19.73 6.84 -9.36
C LYS A 49 -18.96 6.70 -10.66
N PHE A 50 -18.14 7.70 -11.02
CA PHE A 50 -17.32 7.68 -12.22
C PHE A 50 -16.36 6.49 -12.22
N TYR A 51 -15.55 6.31 -11.17
CA TYR A 51 -14.61 5.19 -11.12
C TYR A 51 -15.31 3.83 -11.14
N LYS A 52 -16.47 3.71 -10.48
CA LYS A 52 -17.29 2.49 -10.59
C LYS A 52 -17.80 2.22 -12.01
N SER A 53 -18.15 3.26 -12.76
CA SER A 53 -18.67 3.09 -14.14
C SER A 53 -17.62 2.61 -15.13
N ILE A 54 -16.34 2.75 -14.79
CA ILE A 54 -15.21 2.22 -15.56
C ILE A 54 -14.58 0.97 -14.90
N SER A 55 -15.37 0.23 -14.11
CA SER A 55 -15.00 -1.04 -13.48
C SER A 55 -13.86 -0.96 -12.47
N MET A 56 -13.57 0.22 -11.91
CA MET A 56 -12.62 0.35 -10.82
C MET A 56 -13.29 0.21 -9.45
N ASN A 57 -12.50 -0.13 -8.43
CA ASN A 57 -12.92 -0.28 -7.04
C ASN A 57 -12.47 0.94 -6.22
N PRO A 58 -13.31 1.99 -6.07
CA PRO A 58 -12.95 3.21 -5.36
C PRO A 58 -12.88 3.00 -3.85
N ILE A 59 -11.72 3.31 -3.27
CA ILE A 59 -11.44 3.36 -1.84
C ILE A 59 -11.60 4.81 -1.37
N MET A 60 -12.61 5.07 -0.55
CA MET A 60 -12.88 6.42 -0.05
C MET A 60 -11.99 6.74 1.14
N VAL A 61 -11.00 7.60 0.93
CA VAL A 61 -10.13 8.09 2.02
C VAL A 61 -10.86 9.20 2.78
N LYS A 62 -10.94 9.11 4.11
CA LYS A 62 -11.71 10.07 4.92
C LYS A 62 -11.10 11.47 4.92
N HIS A 63 -9.78 11.56 5.00
CA HIS A 63 -9.03 12.80 5.04
C HIS A 63 -7.74 12.65 4.24
N GLU A 64 -7.22 13.76 3.71
CA GLU A 64 -5.90 13.77 3.08
C GLU A 64 -4.81 13.37 4.08
N LEU A 65 -3.89 12.52 3.62
CA LEU A 65 -2.71 12.09 4.39
C LEU A 65 -1.53 11.89 3.45
N PRO A 66 -0.30 12.11 3.91
CA PRO A 66 0.91 11.83 3.11
C PRO A 66 0.99 10.35 2.75
N GLY A 67 1.29 10.04 1.47
CA GLY A 67 1.45 8.67 0.97
C GLY A 67 0.15 7.87 0.89
N TYR A 68 -1.00 8.48 1.16
CA TYR A 68 -2.33 7.86 1.16
C TYR A 68 -2.36 6.54 1.95
N LEU A 69 -3.29 5.62 1.70
CA LEU A 69 -3.39 4.38 2.46
C LEU A 69 -2.41 3.32 1.95
N SER A 70 -2.48 3.05 0.65
CA SER A 70 -1.80 1.90 0.06
C SER A 70 -0.31 2.12 -0.09
N ASP A 71 0.13 3.32 -0.51
CA ASP A 71 1.57 3.63 -0.59
C ASP A 71 2.22 3.57 0.79
N ARG A 72 1.52 4.00 1.84
CA ARG A 72 2.05 3.89 3.20
C ARG A 72 2.24 2.45 3.66
N LEU A 73 1.29 1.56 3.30
CA LEU A 73 1.41 0.14 3.62
C LEU A 73 2.51 -0.52 2.80
N GLN A 74 2.58 -0.20 1.52
CA GLN A 74 3.62 -0.70 0.62
C GLN A 74 5.01 -0.20 1.02
N GLU A 75 5.15 1.08 1.37
CA GLU A 75 6.41 1.65 1.86
C GLU A 75 6.87 0.99 3.16
N ALA A 76 5.96 0.69 4.09
CA ALA A 76 6.31 0.02 5.33
C ALA A 76 6.92 -1.37 5.06
N LEU A 77 6.30 -2.14 4.15
CA LEU A 77 6.81 -3.45 3.74
C LEU A 77 8.18 -3.33 3.05
N TRP A 78 8.29 -2.41 2.09
CA TRP A 78 9.53 -2.21 1.34
C TRP A 78 10.69 -1.74 2.22
N ARG A 79 10.41 -0.81 3.15
CA ARG A 79 11.41 -0.34 4.12
C ARG A 79 11.98 -1.47 4.95
N GLU A 80 11.15 -2.36 5.44
CA GLU A 80 11.58 -3.52 6.20
C GLU A 80 12.39 -4.49 5.34
N GLY A 81 11.96 -4.75 4.12
CA GLY A 81 12.72 -5.55 3.14
C GLY A 81 14.14 -5.01 2.92
N LEU A 82 14.30 -3.69 2.79
CA LEU A 82 15.61 -3.06 2.64
C LEU A 82 16.50 -3.27 3.89
N HIS A 83 15.94 -3.28 5.10
CA HIS A 83 16.70 -3.59 6.31
C HIS A 83 17.17 -5.04 6.32
N ILE A 84 16.29 -5.99 6.04
CA ILE A 84 16.59 -7.42 6.00
C ILE A 84 17.72 -7.71 5.00
N ILE A 85 17.67 -7.12 3.80
CA ILE A 85 18.71 -7.25 2.78
C ILE A 85 20.03 -6.61 3.25
N ASN A 86 19.97 -5.42 3.83
CA ASN A 86 21.17 -4.70 4.30
C ASN A 86 21.90 -5.46 5.41
N GLU A 87 21.16 -6.08 6.30
CA GLU A 87 21.67 -6.87 7.42
C GLU A 87 22.09 -8.28 6.98
N GLY A 88 21.78 -8.69 5.75
CA GLY A 88 22.22 -9.95 5.16
C GLY A 88 21.41 -11.16 5.60
N TYR A 89 20.19 -10.97 6.10
CA TYR A 89 19.31 -12.07 6.55
C TYR A 89 18.66 -12.80 5.39
N ALA A 90 18.40 -12.12 4.27
CA ALA A 90 17.81 -12.72 3.09
C ALA A 90 18.24 -12.00 1.80
N THR A 91 18.09 -12.68 0.68
CA THR A 91 18.18 -12.11 -0.66
C THR A 91 16.85 -11.44 -1.05
N THR A 92 16.85 -10.66 -2.12
CA THR A 92 15.61 -10.09 -2.68
C THR A 92 14.66 -11.18 -3.15
N GLU A 93 15.17 -12.24 -3.80
CA GLU A 93 14.38 -13.38 -4.25
C GLU A 93 13.68 -14.10 -3.09
N GLU A 94 14.40 -14.36 -1.99
CA GLU A 94 13.83 -14.99 -0.81
C GLU A 94 12.74 -14.13 -0.16
N LEU A 95 12.90 -12.81 -0.16
CA LEU A 95 11.87 -11.88 0.35
C LEU A 95 10.64 -11.83 -0.54
N ASP A 96 10.81 -11.78 -1.86
CA ASP A 96 9.69 -11.81 -2.80
C ASP A 96 8.91 -13.13 -2.64
N ARG A 97 9.60 -14.27 -2.61
CA ARG A 97 8.98 -15.58 -2.34
C ARG A 97 8.28 -15.65 -0.98
N ALA A 98 8.85 -15.05 0.05
CA ALA A 98 8.21 -15.01 1.37
C ALA A 98 6.85 -14.28 1.35
N ILE A 99 6.69 -13.28 0.46
CA ILE A 99 5.41 -12.60 0.25
C ILE A 99 4.52 -13.39 -0.73
N GLU A 100 5.03 -13.80 -1.88
CA GLU A 100 4.28 -14.46 -2.95
C GLU A 100 3.68 -15.79 -2.49
N ASP A 101 4.49 -16.65 -1.86
CA ASP A 101 4.06 -17.96 -1.36
C ASP A 101 3.40 -17.90 0.03
N GLY A 102 3.53 -16.77 0.71
CA GLY A 102 3.03 -16.54 2.07
C GLY A 102 1.78 -15.65 2.13
N PRO A 103 1.85 -14.50 2.81
CA PRO A 103 0.68 -13.65 3.04
C PRO A 103 0.10 -13.05 1.76
N GLY A 104 0.87 -12.90 0.69
CA GLY A 104 0.42 -12.34 -0.58
C GLY A 104 -0.72 -13.13 -1.22
N LEU A 105 -0.68 -14.47 -1.16
CA LEU A 105 -1.75 -15.32 -1.67
C LEU A 105 -3.10 -15.02 -1.02
N ARG A 106 -3.13 -14.83 0.29
CA ARG A 106 -4.38 -14.52 0.98
C ARG A 106 -4.78 -13.04 0.88
N TRP A 107 -3.83 -12.12 0.63
CA TRP A 107 -4.14 -10.70 0.45
C TRP A 107 -4.97 -10.42 -0.80
N SER A 108 -4.93 -11.30 -1.79
CA SER A 108 -5.83 -11.23 -2.95
C SER A 108 -7.29 -11.53 -2.59
N LEU A 109 -7.53 -12.28 -1.48
CA LEU A 109 -8.84 -12.68 -1.00
C LEU A 109 -9.32 -11.84 0.18
N MET A 110 -8.43 -11.50 1.09
CA MET A 110 -8.74 -10.74 2.30
C MET A 110 -7.55 -9.91 2.77
N GLY A 111 -7.82 -8.71 3.26
CA GLY A 111 -6.80 -7.83 3.83
C GLY A 111 -6.33 -8.30 5.22
N THR A 112 -5.25 -7.70 5.70
CA THR A 112 -4.59 -8.02 6.98
C THR A 112 -5.55 -7.97 8.18
N PHE A 113 -6.42 -6.96 8.25
CA PHE A 113 -7.36 -6.82 9.38
C PHE A 113 -8.40 -7.93 9.40
N LEU A 114 -8.95 -8.33 8.26
CA LEU A 114 -9.88 -9.45 8.18
C LEU A 114 -9.18 -10.76 8.54
N THR A 115 -7.96 -10.97 8.06
CA THR A 115 -7.14 -12.14 8.41
C THR A 115 -6.97 -12.26 9.92
N PHE A 116 -6.58 -11.20 10.60
CA PHE A 116 -6.38 -11.21 12.05
C PHE A 116 -7.69 -11.31 12.83
N HIS A 117 -8.77 -10.72 12.30
CA HIS A 117 -10.10 -10.89 12.90
C HIS A 117 -10.53 -12.37 12.90
N LEU A 118 -10.37 -13.06 11.78
CA LEU A 118 -10.68 -14.48 11.67
C LEU A 118 -9.78 -15.36 12.54
N ALA A 119 -8.48 -15.05 12.61
CA ALA A 119 -7.54 -15.74 13.48
C ALA A 119 -7.86 -15.60 14.97
N GLY A 120 -8.53 -14.53 15.37
CA GLY A 120 -9.00 -14.31 16.74
C GLY A 120 -10.21 -15.15 17.15
N GLY A 121 -10.74 -15.99 16.26
CA GLY A 121 -11.87 -16.90 16.54
C GLY A 121 -13.14 -16.15 16.92
N LYS A 122 -13.89 -16.64 17.91
CA LYS A 122 -15.20 -16.11 18.32
C LYS A 122 -15.14 -14.63 18.75
N THR A 123 -14.05 -14.17 19.35
CA THR A 123 -13.89 -12.78 19.82
C THR A 123 -13.17 -11.89 18.82
N GLY A 124 -12.69 -12.47 17.70
CA GLY A 124 -12.15 -11.75 16.55
C GLY A 124 -10.97 -10.85 16.90
N MET A 125 -10.94 -9.65 16.32
CA MET A 125 -9.85 -8.68 16.50
C MET A 125 -9.59 -8.30 17.97
N LYS A 126 -10.60 -8.36 18.84
CA LYS A 126 -10.40 -8.09 20.27
C LYS A 126 -9.40 -9.06 20.87
N HIS A 127 -9.59 -10.35 20.64
CA HIS A 127 -8.65 -11.38 21.11
C HIS A 127 -7.24 -11.21 20.53
N MET A 128 -7.15 -10.92 19.24
CA MET A 128 -5.85 -10.68 18.60
C MET A 128 -5.11 -9.48 19.22
N LEU A 129 -5.80 -8.40 19.52
CA LEU A 129 -5.19 -7.23 20.14
C LEU A 129 -4.81 -7.48 21.61
N GLU A 130 -5.59 -8.27 22.36
CA GLU A 130 -5.26 -8.66 23.73
C GLU A 130 -4.03 -9.56 23.76
N GLN A 131 -3.93 -10.51 22.85
CA GLN A 131 -2.83 -11.48 22.80
C GLN A 131 -1.54 -10.90 22.22
N PHE A 132 -1.62 -10.22 21.08
CA PHE A 132 -0.45 -9.74 20.32
C PHE A 132 -0.19 -8.22 20.45
N GLY A 133 -1.16 -7.46 20.96
CA GLY A 133 -0.98 -6.02 21.17
C GLY A 133 0.24 -5.66 22.02
N PRO A 134 0.56 -6.39 23.10
CA PRO A 134 1.79 -6.14 23.87
C PRO A 134 3.08 -6.26 23.04
N ALA A 135 3.13 -7.17 22.07
CA ALA A 135 4.28 -7.35 21.17
C ALA A 135 4.55 -6.13 20.27
N LEU A 136 3.56 -5.29 20.01
CA LEU A 136 3.74 -4.04 19.25
C LEU A 136 4.65 -3.03 19.96
N LYS A 137 4.87 -3.18 21.27
CA LYS A 137 5.83 -2.38 22.05
C LYS A 137 7.27 -2.85 21.86
N LEU A 138 7.47 -4.05 21.34
CA LEU A 138 8.76 -4.65 21.05
C LEU A 138 8.84 -4.91 19.54
N PRO A 139 8.98 -3.85 18.72
CA PRO A 139 8.89 -4.00 17.27
C PRO A 139 10.05 -4.85 16.73
N TRP A 140 9.73 -5.85 15.96
CA TRP A 140 10.71 -6.59 15.16
C TRP A 140 11.15 -5.79 13.94
N THR A 141 10.28 -4.88 13.47
CA THR A 141 10.48 -4.05 12.28
C THR A 141 11.29 -2.79 12.58
N LYS A 142 11.99 -2.27 11.58
CA LYS A 142 12.75 -1.02 11.65
C LYS A 142 11.88 0.16 11.18
N LEU A 143 11.65 1.14 12.05
CA LEU A 143 10.80 2.29 11.72
C LEU A 143 11.53 3.38 10.93
N LYS A 144 12.86 3.46 11.01
CA LYS A 144 13.68 4.42 10.27
C LYS A 144 14.15 3.81 8.95
N ALA A 145 14.19 4.62 7.90
CA ALA A 145 14.75 4.19 6.62
C ALA A 145 16.22 3.77 6.78
N PRO A 146 16.67 2.69 6.12
CA PRO A 146 18.07 2.29 6.12
C PRO A 146 18.93 3.31 5.37
N LYS A 147 20.22 3.38 5.70
CA LYS A 147 21.17 4.18 4.91
C LYS A 147 21.37 3.53 3.54
N LEU A 148 21.10 4.27 2.48
CA LEU A 148 21.31 3.82 1.11
C LEU A 148 22.81 3.85 0.79
N SER A 149 23.52 2.76 1.14
CA SER A 149 24.92 2.56 0.75
C SER A 149 25.02 1.97 -0.65
N LYS A 150 26.19 2.12 -1.31
CA LYS A 150 26.45 1.44 -2.59
C LYS A 150 26.21 -0.06 -2.51
N LYS A 151 26.61 -0.68 -1.40
CA LYS A 151 26.39 -2.12 -1.12
C LYS A 151 24.90 -2.48 -1.05
N LEU A 152 24.08 -1.67 -0.38
CA LEU A 152 22.64 -1.90 -0.33
C LEU A 152 21.98 -1.69 -1.68
N SER A 153 22.35 -0.62 -2.40
CA SER A 153 21.76 -0.31 -3.71
C SER A 153 22.09 -1.36 -4.79
N SER A 154 23.25 -2.02 -4.73
CA SER A 154 23.63 -3.06 -5.70
C SER A 154 22.91 -4.40 -5.47
N ARG A 155 22.53 -4.73 -4.25
CA ARG A 155 21.86 -6.02 -3.92
C ARG A 155 20.48 -6.20 -4.57
N PRO A 156 19.54 -5.22 -4.50
CA PRO A 156 18.27 -5.31 -5.21
C PRO A 156 18.44 -5.32 -6.73
N VAL A 157 19.42 -4.59 -7.27
CA VAL A 157 19.66 -4.52 -8.73
C VAL A 157 20.12 -5.87 -9.32
N SER A 158 20.83 -6.70 -8.56
CA SER A 158 21.23 -8.03 -9.04
C SER A 158 20.04 -8.97 -9.30
N TYR A 159 18.90 -8.74 -8.64
CA TYR A 159 17.67 -9.50 -8.88
C TYR A 159 16.99 -9.12 -10.20
N THR A 160 17.04 -7.85 -10.59
CA THR A 160 16.37 -7.35 -11.81
C THR A 160 16.98 -7.86 -13.12
N HIS A 161 18.12 -8.55 -13.06
CA HIS A 161 18.72 -9.26 -14.22
C HIS A 161 18.14 -10.66 -14.43
N LEU A 162 17.27 -11.15 -13.54
CA LEU A 162 16.43 -12.29 -13.85
C LEU A 162 15.44 -11.83 -14.91
N THR A 163 15.64 -12.30 -16.14
CA THR A 163 14.81 -12.02 -17.29
C THR A 163 13.36 -12.19 -16.92
N LEU A 164 12.61 -11.07 -16.89
CA LEU A 164 11.17 -11.16 -17.07
C LEU A 164 10.96 -12.04 -18.30
N PRO A 165 10.15 -13.12 -18.23
CA PRO A 165 9.82 -13.87 -19.42
C PRO A 165 9.28 -12.86 -20.41
N THR A 166 10.06 -12.57 -21.44
CA THR A 166 9.60 -11.83 -22.61
C THR A 166 8.62 -12.74 -23.33
N THR A 167 7.42 -12.86 -22.80
CA THR A 167 6.28 -13.30 -23.60
C THR A 167 6.01 -12.16 -24.55
N PRO A 168 6.25 -12.35 -25.87
CA PRO A 168 5.80 -11.37 -26.82
C PRO A 168 4.28 -11.30 -26.65
N TYR A 169 3.79 -10.11 -26.30
CA TYR A 169 2.37 -9.84 -26.37
C TYR A 169 1.98 -9.94 -27.84
N VAL A 170 1.28 -11.03 -28.17
CA VAL A 170 0.55 -11.17 -29.43
C VAL A 170 -0.74 -10.39 -29.31
#